data_44c4a254a374b596ac6e22c2dba48565
#
_entry.id   44c4a254a374b596ac6e22c2dba48565
#
_cell.length_a   1.000
_cell.length_b   1.000
_cell.length_c   1.000
_cell.angle_alpha   90.00
_cell.angle_beta   90.00
_cell.angle_gamma   90.00
#
_symmetry.space_group_name_H-M   'P 1'
#
loop_
_entity.id
_entity.type
_entity.pdbx_description
1 polymer ?
#
loop_
_entity_poly.entity_id
_entity_poly.type
_entity_poly.pdbx_seq_one_letter_code
_entity_poly.pdbx_strand_id
1 'polypeptide(L)'
;DVSQQIFPPMVLLDQPSTSTVRNKERFNEEEADEICRWLLANKGTIERQYTEKAKQYKRIEELVGIITPFRGQRKILYKKLKKIGIDTHLMKIGTVHALQGAEREIILFSPVYAPDDAEVFFFDRKNRPNMLNVAVSRAKSSFVVIGNAGVFQKNPTAPSGKLYQYLSKI
;
A
#
# COMPACT_ATOMS: atom_id res chain seq x y z
N ASP A 1 -10.22 9.41 -17.87
CA ASP A 1 -11.57 8.88 -18.00
C ASP A 1 -11.83 7.84 -16.90
N VAL A 2 -12.77 8.16 -16.00
CA VAL A 2 -13.08 7.30 -14.82
C VAL A 2 -13.56 5.91 -15.28
N SER A 3 -14.19 5.83 -16.46
CA SER A 3 -14.68 4.56 -17.03
C SER A 3 -13.57 3.55 -17.37
N GLN A 4 -12.31 4.01 -17.42
CA GLN A 4 -11.16 3.16 -17.74
C GLN A 4 -10.33 2.75 -16.53
N GLN A 5 -10.73 3.14 -15.33
CA GLN A 5 -10.02 2.75 -14.12
C GLN A 5 -10.42 1.34 -13.68
N ILE A 6 -9.42 0.48 -13.45
CA ILE A 6 -9.64 -0.89 -12.96
C ILE A 6 -10.18 -0.87 -11.53
N PHE A 7 -9.68 0.04 -10.72
CA PHE A 7 -10.04 0.17 -9.31
C PHE A 7 -10.52 1.58 -9.02
N PRO A 8 -11.38 1.76 -8.01
CA PRO A 8 -11.71 3.10 -7.52
C PRO A 8 -10.43 3.87 -7.13
N PRO A 9 -10.48 5.21 -7.14
CA PRO A 9 -9.30 6.01 -6.77
C PRO A 9 -8.74 5.72 -5.38
N MET A 10 -9.60 5.36 -4.43
CA MET A 10 -9.23 5.10 -3.04
C MET A 10 -9.97 3.85 -2.56
N VAL A 11 -9.22 2.80 -2.20
CA VAL A 11 -9.80 1.49 -1.86
C VAL A 11 -9.20 0.97 -0.56
N LEU A 12 -10.03 0.33 0.25
CA LEU A 12 -9.59 -0.44 1.41
C LEU A 12 -9.99 -1.90 1.22
N LEU A 13 -9.00 -2.77 1.22
CA LEU A 13 -9.16 -4.23 1.28
C LEU A 13 -8.84 -4.65 2.71
N ASP A 14 -9.86 -5.07 3.46
CA ASP A 14 -9.69 -5.43 4.87
C ASP A 14 -8.91 -6.74 5.02
N GLN A 15 -7.80 -6.66 5.75
CA GLN A 15 -6.97 -7.82 6.11
C GLN A 15 -6.86 -7.85 7.64
N PRO A 16 -7.80 -8.55 8.34
CA PRO A 16 -7.82 -8.57 9.80
C PRO A 16 -6.73 -9.48 10.37
N SER A 17 -5.52 -8.97 10.41
CA SER A 17 -4.35 -9.65 10.92
C SER A 17 -3.65 -8.81 11.98
N THR A 18 -2.70 -9.40 12.68
CA THR A 18 -1.96 -8.75 13.76
C THR A 18 -0.51 -8.54 13.37
N SER A 19 0.12 -7.53 13.94
CA SER A 19 1.54 -7.29 13.73
C SER A 19 2.38 -7.98 14.80
N THR A 20 3.67 -8.14 14.49
CA THR A 20 4.68 -8.69 15.38
C THR A 20 5.85 -7.72 15.44
N VAL A 21 6.49 -7.63 16.61
CA VAL A 21 7.74 -6.88 16.79
C VAL A 21 8.85 -7.88 17.11
N ARG A 22 9.90 -7.85 16.30
CA ARG A 22 11.10 -8.70 16.50
C ARG A 22 12.34 -7.85 16.23
N ASN A 23 13.30 -7.87 17.14
CA ASN A 23 14.52 -7.08 17.01
C ASN A 23 14.23 -5.59 16.78
N LYS A 24 13.23 -5.06 17.52
CA LYS A 24 12.78 -3.66 17.43
C LYS A 24 12.16 -3.29 16.07
N GLU A 25 11.86 -4.26 15.21
CA GLU A 25 11.23 -4.03 13.93
C GLU A 25 9.83 -4.61 13.93
N ARG A 26 8.86 -3.81 13.49
CA ARG A 26 7.46 -4.21 13.36
C ARG A 26 7.19 -4.72 11.95
N PHE A 27 6.43 -5.80 11.87
CA PHE A 27 6.01 -6.38 10.58
C PHE A 27 4.69 -7.12 10.73
N ASN A 28 4.05 -7.39 9.61
CA ASN A 28 2.81 -8.16 9.53
C ASN A 28 2.92 -9.10 8.33
N GLU A 29 3.21 -10.35 8.60
CA GLU A 29 3.49 -11.35 7.57
C GLU A 29 2.24 -11.69 6.76
N GLU A 30 1.09 -11.82 7.42
CA GLU A 30 -0.18 -12.10 6.75
C GLU A 30 -0.57 -10.98 5.78
N GLU A 31 -0.34 -9.74 6.16
CA GLU A 31 -0.59 -8.57 5.31
C GLU A 31 0.34 -8.59 4.08
N ALA A 32 1.61 -8.94 4.27
CA ALA A 32 2.55 -9.08 3.17
C ALA A 32 2.15 -10.19 2.22
N ASP A 33 1.68 -11.32 2.75
CA ASP A 33 1.17 -12.44 1.93
C ASP A 33 -0.05 -12.00 1.10
N GLU A 34 -0.95 -11.22 1.68
CA GLU A 34 -2.12 -10.71 0.98
C GLU A 34 -1.73 -9.77 -0.15
N ILE A 35 -0.74 -8.91 0.07
CA ILE A 35 -0.19 -8.05 -0.99
C ILE A 35 0.33 -8.89 -2.16
N CYS A 36 1.06 -9.96 -1.86
CA CYS A 36 1.56 -10.87 -2.90
C CYS A 36 0.41 -11.53 -3.66
N ARG A 37 -0.62 -12.00 -2.96
CA ARG A 37 -1.81 -12.60 -3.60
C ARG A 37 -2.52 -11.59 -4.50
N TRP A 38 -2.69 -10.37 -4.02
CA TRP A 38 -3.32 -9.30 -4.78
C TRP A 38 -2.56 -9.02 -6.07
N LEU A 39 -1.24 -8.90 -5.98
CA LEU A 39 -0.39 -8.66 -7.16
C LEU A 39 -0.51 -9.79 -8.18
N LEU A 40 -0.42 -11.03 -7.74
CA LEU A 40 -0.55 -12.19 -8.64
C LEU A 40 -1.93 -12.26 -9.29
N ALA A 41 -2.98 -11.98 -8.53
CA ALA A 41 -4.35 -12.03 -9.04
C ALA A 41 -4.63 -10.93 -10.06
N ASN A 42 -4.02 -9.76 -9.92
CA ASN A 42 -4.34 -8.58 -10.72
C ASN A 42 -3.29 -8.23 -11.77
N LYS A 43 -2.12 -8.88 -11.74
CA LYS A 43 -1.00 -8.56 -12.63
C LYS A 43 -1.39 -8.51 -14.10
N GLY A 44 -2.03 -9.57 -14.60
CA GLY A 44 -2.38 -9.66 -16.02
C GLY A 44 -3.34 -8.55 -16.45
N THR A 45 -4.35 -8.28 -15.64
CA THR A 45 -5.35 -7.23 -15.93
C THR A 45 -4.72 -5.85 -15.91
N ILE A 46 -3.89 -5.58 -14.90
CA ILE A 46 -3.22 -4.29 -14.76
C ILE A 46 -2.25 -4.05 -15.93
N GLU A 47 -1.41 -5.02 -16.23
CA GLU A 47 -0.45 -4.90 -17.34
C GLU A 47 -1.15 -4.67 -18.68
N ARG A 48 -2.22 -5.41 -18.93
CA ARG A 48 -2.98 -5.30 -20.18
C ARG A 48 -3.60 -3.91 -20.32
N GLN A 49 -4.30 -3.44 -19.29
CA GLN A 49 -5.00 -2.17 -19.37
C GLN A 49 -4.05 -1.00 -19.55
N TYR A 50 -2.97 -0.95 -18.80
CA TYR A 50 -2.04 0.18 -18.88
C TYR A 50 -1.13 0.09 -20.11
N THR A 51 -0.85 -1.11 -20.62
CA THR A 51 -0.15 -1.28 -21.90
C THR A 51 -1.01 -0.72 -23.05
N GLU A 52 -2.30 -1.02 -23.08
CA GLU A 52 -3.22 -0.47 -24.08
C GLU A 52 -3.31 1.06 -24.01
N LYS A 53 -3.44 1.59 -22.80
CA LYS A 53 -3.53 3.04 -22.57
C LYS A 53 -2.28 3.78 -23.01
N ALA A 54 -1.10 3.22 -22.70
CA ALA A 54 0.19 3.81 -23.03
C ALA A 54 0.63 3.53 -24.47
N LYS A 55 0.00 2.58 -25.14
CA LYS A 55 0.41 2.04 -26.45
C LYS A 55 1.86 1.55 -26.44
N GLN A 56 2.29 1.02 -25.30
CA GLN A 56 3.61 0.52 -25.02
C GLN A 56 3.53 -0.50 -23.91
N TYR A 57 4.27 -1.61 -24.01
CA TYR A 57 4.28 -2.64 -22.99
C TYR A 57 4.69 -2.08 -21.64
N LYS A 58 3.85 -2.33 -20.63
CA LYS A 58 4.07 -1.92 -19.24
C LYS A 58 4.08 -3.14 -18.33
N ARG A 59 5.10 -3.23 -17.49
CA ARG A 59 5.25 -4.30 -16.51
C ARG A 59 4.63 -3.87 -15.18
N ILE A 60 4.16 -4.84 -14.40
CA ILE A 60 3.57 -4.59 -13.08
C ILE A 60 4.51 -3.77 -12.18
N GLU A 61 5.82 -4.02 -12.28
CA GLU A 61 6.82 -3.31 -11.48
C GLU A 61 6.94 -1.83 -11.83
N GLU A 62 6.56 -1.44 -13.05
CA GLU A 62 6.51 -0.03 -13.47
C GLU A 62 5.21 0.66 -13.05
N LEU A 63 4.16 -0.12 -12.81
CA LEU A 63 2.80 0.37 -12.59
C LEU A 63 2.41 0.44 -11.13
N VAL A 64 2.98 -0.43 -10.29
CA VAL A 64 2.63 -0.56 -8.88
C VAL A 64 3.83 -0.23 -8.01
N GLY A 65 3.58 0.57 -6.96
CA GLY A 65 4.53 0.79 -5.88
C GLY A 65 3.89 0.38 -4.55
N ILE A 66 4.70 0.12 -3.55
CA ILE A 66 4.25 -0.29 -2.23
C ILE A 66 4.85 0.64 -1.18
N ILE A 67 4.00 1.22 -0.37
CA ILE A 67 4.41 2.08 0.74
C ILE A 67 4.06 1.40 2.06
N THR A 68 5.03 1.37 2.96
CA THR A 68 4.84 0.90 4.33
C THR A 68 5.61 1.80 5.28
N PRO A 69 5.10 2.07 6.51
CA PRO A 69 5.82 2.90 7.47
C PRO A 69 6.99 2.18 8.15
N PHE A 70 7.15 0.86 7.99
CA PHE A 70 8.09 0.08 8.77
C PHE A 70 9.12 -0.65 7.92
N ARG A 71 10.40 -0.51 8.33
CA ARG A 71 11.52 -1.20 7.70
C ARG A 71 11.38 -2.73 7.77
N GLY A 72 10.85 -3.26 8.89
CA GLY A 72 10.62 -4.69 9.05
C GLY A 72 9.65 -5.24 8.00
N GLN A 73 8.58 -4.50 7.72
CA GLN A 73 7.62 -4.88 6.68
C GLN A 73 8.25 -4.79 5.29
N ARG A 74 9.03 -3.74 5.03
CA ARG A 74 9.75 -3.60 3.77
C ARG A 74 10.64 -4.81 3.49
N LYS A 75 11.40 -5.27 4.48
CA LYS A 75 12.28 -6.44 4.32
C LYS A 75 11.50 -7.70 3.97
N ILE A 76 10.38 -7.94 4.64
CA ILE A 76 9.53 -9.09 4.39
C ILE A 76 8.91 -9.02 3.00
N LEU A 77 8.43 -7.85 2.60
CA LEU A 77 7.87 -7.62 1.27
C LEU A 77 8.92 -7.91 0.18
N TYR A 78 10.14 -7.40 0.32
CA TYR A 78 11.22 -7.69 -0.63
C TYR A 78 11.43 -9.19 -0.80
N LYS A 79 11.53 -9.91 0.30
CA LYS A 79 11.77 -11.35 0.29
C LYS A 79 10.63 -12.11 -0.39
N LYS A 80 9.39 -11.79 -0.01
CA LYS A 80 8.21 -12.50 -0.55
C LYS A 80 7.94 -12.16 -2.01
N LEU A 81 8.10 -10.92 -2.41
CA LEU A 81 7.91 -10.48 -3.79
C LEU A 81 8.95 -11.10 -4.72
N LYS A 82 10.20 -11.15 -4.29
CA LYS A 82 11.27 -11.81 -5.04
C LYS A 82 10.95 -13.29 -5.28
N LYS A 83 10.39 -13.94 -4.28
CA LYS A 83 10.00 -15.36 -4.37
C LYS A 83 8.93 -15.61 -5.44
N ILE A 84 8.03 -14.68 -5.65
CA ILE A 84 6.96 -14.81 -6.67
C ILE A 84 7.35 -14.22 -8.02
N GLY A 85 8.62 -13.87 -8.22
CA GLY A 85 9.14 -13.42 -9.51
C GLY A 85 9.01 -11.94 -9.80
N ILE A 86 8.70 -11.12 -8.80
CA ILE A 86 8.68 -9.66 -8.96
C ILE A 86 10.10 -9.12 -8.96
N ASP A 87 10.41 -8.23 -9.92
CA ASP A 87 11.67 -7.51 -9.96
C ASP A 87 11.66 -6.42 -8.90
N THR A 88 12.26 -6.70 -7.75
CA THR A 88 12.28 -5.79 -6.60
C THR A 88 13.24 -4.61 -6.77
N HIS A 89 14.06 -4.60 -7.82
CA HIS A 89 14.86 -3.42 -8.17
C HIS A 89 14.03 -2.40 -8.95
N LEU A 90 13.10 -2.88 -9.77
CA LEU A 90 12.25 -2.02 -10.58
C LEU A 90 11.01 -1.56 -9.81
N MET A 91 10.35 -2.46 -9.07
CA MET A 91 9.20 -2.09 -8.24
C MET A 91 9.66 -1.25 -7.05
N LYS A 92 9.06 -0.09 -6.86
CA LYS A 92 9.37 0.78 -5.72
C LYS A 92 8.65 0.28 -4.48
N ILE A 93 9.41 -0.09 -3.46
CA ILE A 93 8.91 -0.62 -2.20
C ILE A 93 9.63 0.11 -1.08
N GLY A 94 8.91 0.78 -0.20
CA GLY A 94 9.57 1.46 0.90
C GLY A 94 8.68 2.45 1.63
N THR A 95 9.32 3.35 2.35
CA THR A 95 8.65 4.43 3.05
C THR A 95 8.23 5.51 2.07
N VAL A 96 7.43 6.46 2.56
CA VAL A 96 6.99 7.61 1.75
C VAL A 96 8.19 8.35 1.15
N HIS A 97 9.28 8.46 1.89
CA HIS A 97 10.50 9.13 1.42
C HIS A 97 11.19 8.36 0.29
N ALA A 98 11.17 7.03 0.35
CA ALA A 98 11.76 6.20 -0.70
C ALA A 98 11.04 6.33 -2.04
N LEU A 99 9.76 6.69 -2.02
CA LEU A 99 8.97 6.94 -3.22
C LEU A 99 8.88 8.43 -3.58
N GLN A 100 9.63 9.27 -2.92
CA GLN A 100 9.66 10.70 -3.25
C GLN A 100 10.14 10.89 -4.70
N GLY A 101 9.35 11.60 -5.50
CA GLY A 101 9.63 11.79 -6.92
C GLY A 101 9.34 10.57 -7.79
N ALA A 102 8.84 9.48 -7.23
CA ALA A 102 8.52 8.26 -7.95
C ALA A 102 7.03 7.96 -7.84
N GLU A 103 6.25 8.50 -8.77
CA GLU A 103 4.83 8.19 -8.87
C GLU A 103 4.61 6.85 -9.57
N ARG A 104 3.52 6.18 -9.22
CA ARG A 104 3.05 4.96 -9.88
C ARG A 104 1.55 5.07 -10.15
N GLU A 105 1.05 4.29 -11.11
CA GLU A 105 -0.39 4.26 -11.39
C GLU A 105 -1.16 3.78 -10.18
N ILE A 106 -0.67 2.73 -9.53
CA ILE A 106 -1.29 2.16 -8.34
C ILE A 106 -0.29 2.14 -7.19
N ILE A 107 -0.70 2.63 -6.04
CA ILE A 107 0.07 2.52 -4.80
C ILE A 107 -0.68 1.60 -3.86
N LEU A 108 0.00 0.54 -3.40
CA LEU A 108 -0.47 -0.29 -2.31
C LEU A 108 0.11 0.24 -1.00
N PHE A 109 -0.75 0.46 -0.03
CA PHE A 109 -0.33 0.90 1.30
C PHE A 109 -0.48 -0.24 2.30
N SER A 110 0.63 -0.59 2.96
CA SER A 110 0.70 -1.63 3.98
C SER A 110 0.87 -0.97 5.35
N PRO A 111 -0.23 -0.77 6.10
CA PRO A 111 -0.16 -0.06 7.39
C PRO A 111 0.47 -0.89 8.50
N VAL A 112 0.47 -2.20 8.39
CA VAL A 112 1.08 -3.18 9.31
C VAL A 112 0.32 -3.35 10.61
N TYR A 113 -0.12 -2.27 11.24
CA TYR A 113 -0.78 -2.29 12.55
C TYR A 113 -2.09 -3.06 12.60
N ALA A 114 -2.38 -3.58 13.79
CA ALA A 114 -3.74 -3.90 14.24
C ALA A 114 -4.21 -2.81 15.23
N PRO A 115 -5.53 -2.69 15.51
CA PRO A 115 -6.04 -1.59 16.32
C PRO A 115 -5.41 -1.43 17.71
N ASP A 116 -5.02 -2.54 18.33
CA ASP A 116 -4.48 -2.53 19.70
C ASP A 116 -2.95 -2.40 19.77
N ASP A 117 -2.28 -2.29 18.64
CA ASP A 117 -0.81 -2.28 18.61
C ASP A 117 -0.20 -0.98 19.15
N ALA A 118 -0.94 0.11 19.12
CA ALA A 118 -0.48 1.40 19.62
C ALA A 118 -1.67 2.31 19.92
N GLU A 119 -1.50 3.23 20.85
CA GLU A 119 -2.51 4.25 21.11
C GLU A 119 -2.59 5.25 19.96
N VAL A 120 -1.42 5.68 19.46
CA VAL A 120 -1.29 6.56 18.30
C VAL A 120 -0.39 5.89 17.28
N PHE A 121 -0.93 5.66 16.08
CA PHE A 121 -0.16 5.05 15.01
C PHE A 121 0.92 6.00 14.49
N PHE A 122 2.01 5.43 13.98
CA PHE A 122 3.15 6.18 13.50
C PHE A 122 2.76 7.28 12.50
N PHE A 123 1.87 6.95 11.56
CA PHE A 123 1.41 7.89 10.53
C PHE A 123 0.35 8.88 11.03
N ASP A 124 -0.09 8.76 12.29
CA ASP A 124 -1.05 9.67 12.92
C ASP A 124 -0.39 10.64 13.91
N ARG A 125 0.92 10.52 14.11
CA ARG A 125 1.65 11.36 15.06
C ARG A 125 1.68 12.80 14.60
N LYS A 126 1.62 13.73 15.55
CA LYS A 126 1.62 15.18 15.27
C LYS A 126 2.88 15.66 14.54
N ASN A 127 4.02 14.97 14.74
CA ASN A 127 5.26 15.29 14.04
C ASN A 127 5.33 14.67 12.63
N ARG A 128 4.25 13.99 12.20
CA ARG A 128 4.14 13.36 10.88
C ARG A 128 2.81 13.69 10.20
N PRO A 129 2.38 15.00 10.21
CA PRO A 129 1.00 15.33 9.85
C PRO A 129 0.64 15.04 8.39
N ASN A 130 1.63 14.95 7.51
CA ASN A 130 1.40 14.82 6.06
C ASN A 130 1.78 13.45 5.50
N MET A 131 2.14 12.49 6.35
CA MET A 131 2.63 11.20 5.86
C MET A 131 1.61 10.50 4.96
N LEU A 132 0.35 10.39 5.39
CA LEU A 132 -0.69 9.73 4.60
C LEU A 132 -1.06 10.53 3.35
N ASN A 133 -1.10 11.87 3.46
CA ASN A 133 -1.37 12.71 2.30
C ASN A 133 -0.30 12.56 1.23
N VAL A 134 0.96 12.52 1.63
CA VAL A 134 2.06 12.31 0.69
C VAL A 134 1.98 10.92 0.07
N ALA A 135 1.65 9.90 0.86
CA ALA A 135 1.48 8.53 0.35
C ALA A 135 0.40 8.47 -0.74
N VAL A 136 -0.76 9.05 -0.46
CA VAL A 136 -1.87 9.13 -1.45
C VAL A 136 -1.42 9.84 -2.71
N SER A 137 -0.64 10.92 -2.59
CA SER A 137 -0.19 11.72 -3.73
C SER A 137 0.74 10.97 -4.67
N ARG A 138 1.30 9.83 -4.27
CA ARG A 138 2.16 9.00 -5.12
C ARG A 138 1.37 8.15 -6.11
N ALA A 139 0.06 8.00 -5.92
CA ALA A 139 -0.80 7.23 -6.80
C ALA A 139 -1.39 8.13 -7.89
N LYS A 140 -1.16 7.78 -9.16
CA LYS A 140 -1.76 8.50 -10.28
C LYS A 140 -3.22 8.11 -10.49
N SER A 141 -3.55 6.85 -10.28
CA SER A 141 -4.90 6.31 -10.56
C SER A 141 -5.60 5.76 -9.32
N SER A 142 -4.93 4.94 -8.53
CA SER A 142 -5.57 4.27 -7.40
C SER A 142 -4.62 4.12 -6.21
N PHE A 143 -5.12 4.47 -5.05
CA PHE A 143 -4.46 4.22 -3.76
C PHE A 143 -5.22 3.09 -3.07
N VAL A 144 -4.56 1.96 -2.84
CA VAL A 144 -5.17 0.74 -2.32
C VAL A 144 -4.55 0.40 -0.97
N VAL A 145 -5.34 0.47 0.08
CA VAL A 145 -4.92 0.04 1.41
C VAL A 145 -5.20 -1.45 1.56
N ILE A 146 -4.18 -2.22 1.89
CA ILE A 146 -4.32 -3.64 2.23
C ILE A 146 -3.89 -3.79 3.68
N GLY A 147 -4.85 -3.83 4.59
CA GLY A 147 -4.57 -3.86 6.01
C GLY A 147 -5.83 -3.95 6.86
N ASN A 148 -5.64 -3.90 8.16
CA ASN A 148 -6.74 -4.04 9.12
C ASN A 148 -7.59 -2.77 9.14
N ALA A 149 -8.86 -2.89 8.74
CA ALA A 149 -9.79 -1.77 8.70
C ALA A 149 -9.97 -1.09 10.06
N GLY A 150 -9.86 -1.85 11.15
CA GLY A 150 -9.99 -1.32 12.50
C GLY A 150 -8.97 -0.24 12.84
N VAL A 151 -7.79 -0.26 12.19
CA VAL A 151 -6.76 0.77 12.35
C VAL A 151 -7.32 2.13 11.91
N PHE A 152 -8.03 2.16 10.80
CA PHE A 152 -8.57 3.39 10.21
C PHE A 152 -9.87 3.83 10.86
N GLN A 153 -10.50 2.99 11.65
CA GLN A 153 -11.73 3.29 12.40
C GLN A 153 -11.48 3.73 13.83
N LYS A 154 -10.26 3.58 14.34
CA LYS A 154 -9.93 3.77 15.75
C LYS A 154 -10.08 5.23 16.21
N ASN A 155 -9.64 6.18 15.39
CA ASN A 155 -9.69 7.61 15.74
C ASN A 155 -10.17 8.42 14.54
N PRO A 156 -11.47 8.81 14.50
CA PRO A 156 -12.03 9.52 13.35
C PRO A 156 -11.40 10.87 13.05
N THR A 157 -10.77 11.51 14.03
CA THR A 157 -10.16 12.84 13.85
C THR A 157 -8.66 12.78 13.49
N ALA A 158 -8.04 11.61 13.64
CA ALA A 158 -6.66 11.40 13.22
C ALA A 158 -6.55 11.33 11.70
N PRO A 159 -5.36 11.54 11.11
CA PRO A 159 -5.16 11.40 9.66
C PRO A 159 -5.68 10.09 9.09
N SER A 160 -5.46 8.96 9.77
CA SER A 160 -5.97 7.65 9.32
C SER A 160 -7.50 7.59 9.32
N GLY A 161 -8.14 8.15 10.35
CA GLY A 161 -9.60 8.21 10.42
C GLY A 161 -10.21 9.12 9.35
N LYS A 162 -9.56 10.23 9.05
CA LYS A 162 -9.98 11.12 7.97
C LYS A 162 -9.85 10.43 6.60
N LEU A 163 -8.74 9.73 6.38
CA LEU A 163 -8.53 8.95 5.16
C LEU A 163 -9.63 7.90 4.98
N TYR A 164 -10.03 7.22 6.05
CA TYR A 164 -11.06 6.18 6.01
C TYR A 164 -12.35 6.64 5.36
N GLN A 165 -12.71 7.91 5.53
CA GLN A 165 -13.95 8.47 4.96
C GLN A 165 -13.95 8.47 3.44
N TYR A 166 -12.77 8.50 2.82
CA TYR A 166 -12.62 8.52 1.36
C TYR A 166 -12.40 7.13 0.76
N LEU A 167 -12.16 6.12 1.59
CA LEU A 167 -11.86 4.77 1.10
C LEU A 167 -13.13 4.03 0.73
N SER A 168 -13.19 3.50 -0.50
CA SER A 168 -14.20 2.52 -0.91
C SER A 168 -13.85 1.19 -0.28
N LYS A 169 -14.79 0.59 0.46
CA LYS A 169 -14.59 -0.69 1.14
C LYS A 169 -15.07 -1.81 0.22
N ILE A 170 -14.17 -2.72 -0.03
CA ILE A 170 -14.47 -3.89 -0.87
C ILE A 170 -14.34 -5.16 -0.03
#